data_c47ad8e0f27981131a0e2abf1ee31662
#
_entry.id   c47ad8e0f27981131a0e2abf1ee31662
#
_cell.length_a   1.000
_cell.length_b   1.000
_cell.length_c   1.000
_cell.angle_alpha   90.00
_cell.angle_beta   90.00
_cell.angle_gamma   90.00
#
_symmetry.space_group_name_H-M   'P 1'
#
loop_
_entity.id
_entity.type
_entity.pdbx_description
1 polymer ?
#
loop_
_entity_poly.entity_id
_entity_poly.type
_entity_poly.pdbx_seq_one_letter_code
_entity_poly.pdbx_strand_id
1 'polypeptide(L)'
;MRALLDTNVIIHRENTKATSFTIGKLFYWLDKLHYEKLIHPYSIAELRKYQNPQMQSLYDAKIDAYTEMRCIAPQTAEFTALLSDTPKTANDQIDNQLLCELYCKRADILITEDRRMRLKADRLGLSERVFTINSFIEKCTNENPDLIDYKVLAVKKELFGNIDVKDPFFATFREAYTGFED
;
A
#
# COMPACT_ATOMS: atom_id res chain seq x y z
N MET A 1 -2.92 3.69 15.40
CA MET A 1 -2.61 4.68 14.33
C MET A 1 -3.36 4.29 13.08
N ARG A 2 -3.70 5.26 12.20
CA ARG A 2 -4.52 5.05 11.00
C ARG A 2 -3.68 5.35 9.76
N ALA A 3 -3.52 4.36 8.89
CA ALA A 3 -2.80 4.48 7.63
C ALA A 3 -3.79 4.51 6.47
N LEU A 4 -3.91 5.64 5.78
CA LEU A 4 -4.68 5.75 4.55
C LEU A 4 -3.82 5.23 3.39
N LEU A 5 -4.38 4.30 2.62
CA LEU A 5 -3.69 3.69 1.49
C LEU A 5 -4.23 4.25 0.18
N ASP A 6 -3.32 4.70 -0.67
CA ASP A 6 -3.64 5.09 -2.03
C ASP A 6 -4.14 3.88 -2.84
N THR A 7 -5.04 4.10 -3.80
CA THR A 7 -5.63 3.08 -4.67
C THR A 7 -4.56 2.19 -5.32
N ASN A 8 -3.45 2.77 -5.77
CA ASN A 8 -2.37 2.01 -6.41
C ASN A 8 -1.70 1.02 -5.45
N VAL A 9 -1.54 1.37 -4.17
CA VAL A 9 -0.98 0.47 -3.14
C VAL A 9 -1.92 -0.72 -2.94
N ILE A 10 -3.23 -0.47 -2.91
CA ILE A 10 -4.25 -1.53 -2.77
C ILE A 10 -4.27 -2.42 -4.01
N ILE A 11 -4.23 -1.86 -5.23
CA ILE A 11 -4.14 -2.62 -6.47
C ILE A 11 -2.92 -3.54 -6.45
N HIS A 12 -1.76 -3.04 -6.06
CA HIS A 12 -0.54 -3.85 -5.97
C HIS A 12 -0.66 -4.98 -4.94
N ARG A 13 -1.35 -4.75 -3.83
CA ARG A 13 -1.56 -5.77 -2.78
C ARG A 13 -2.55 -6.84 -3.21
N GLU A 14 -3.66 -6.42 -3.83
CA GLU A 14 -4.82 -7.27 -4.08
C GLU A 14 -4.84 -7.87 -5.49
N ASN A 15 -3.84 -7.59 -6.31
CA ASN A 15 -3.69 -8.16 -7.63
C ASN A 15 -3.59 -9.70 -7.54
N THR A 16 -4.10 -10.39 -8.57
CA THR A 16 -3.97 -11.85 -8.73
C THR A 16 -2.54 -12.32 -9.00
N LYS A 17 -1.65 -11.40 -9.37
CA LYS A 17 -0.23 -11.68 -9.50
C LYS A 17 0.42 -11.81 -8.12
N ALA A 18 1.48 -12.60 -8.07
CA ALA A 18 2.26 -12.76 -6.86
C ALA A 18 2.64 -11.40 -6.24
N THR A 19 2.33 -11.23 -4.96
CA THR A 19 2.64 -10.01 -4.22
C THR A 19 4.15 -9.77 -4.20
N SER A 20 4.58 -8.56 -4.53
CA SER A 20 5.99 -8.20 -4.46
C SER A 20 6.48 -8.25 -3.00
N PHE A 21 7.75 -8.60 -2.81
CA PHE A 21 8.36 -8.64 -1.47
C PHE A 21 8.23 -7.31 -0.72
N THR A 22 8.32 -6.19 -1.42
CA THR A 22 8.18 -4.83 -0.85
C THR A 22 6.77 -4.58 -0.32
N ILE A 23 5.73 -4.97 -1.08
CA ILE A 23 4.33 -4.89 -0.61
C ILE A 23 4.12 -5.80 0.60
N GLY A 24 4.65 -7.00 0.59
CA GLY A 24 4.58 -7.91 1.73
C GLY A 24 5.18 -7.29 3.00
N LYS A 25 6.36 -6.64 2.89
CA LYS A 25 7.01 -5.92 4.00
C LYS A 25 6.17 -4.74 4.50
N LEU A 26 5.56 -3.96 3.59
CA LEU A 26 4.66 -2.87 3.96
C LEU A 26 3.55 -3.37 4.88
N PHE A 27 2.82 -4.41 4.43
CA PHE A 27 1.70 -4.96 5.21
C PHE A 27 2.15 -5.64 6.49
N TYR A 28 3.33 -6.29 6.49
CA TYR A 28 3.94 -6.79 7.72
C TYR A 28 4.10 -5.66 8.76
N TRP A 29 4.66 -4.51 8.38
CA TRP A 29 4.84 -3.39 9.30
C TRP A 29 3.54 -2.75 9.73
N LEU A 30 2.57 -2.60 8.83
CA LEU A 30 1.25 -2.08 9.18
C LEU A 30 0.56 -2.96 10.21
N ASP A 31 0.64 -4.29 10.06
CA ASP A 31 0.05 -5.25 11.00
C ASP A 31 0.85 -5.31 12.31
N LYS A 32 2.17 -5.35 12.24
CA LYS A 32 3.05 -5.45 13.41
C LYS A 32 2.94 -4.24 14.34
N LEU A 33 2.77 -3.05 13.77
CA LEU A 33 2.60 -1.81 14.50
C LEU A 33 1.13 -1.43 14.73
N HIS A 34 0.20 -2.35 14.47
CA HIS A 34 -1.24 -2.21 14.68
C HIS A 34 -1.85 -0.97 14.01
N TYR A 35 -1.43 -0.69 12.78
CA TYR A 35 -2.08 0.34 11.97
C TYR A 35 -3.45 -0.14 11.50
N GLU A 36 -4.48 0.68 11.73
CA GLU A 36 -5.75 0.54 11.04
C GLU A 36 -5.56 0.96 9.58
N LYS A 37 -5.81 0.03 8.65
CA LYS A 37 -5.64 0.22 7.21
C LYS A 37 -6.91 0.83 6.64
N LEU A 38 -6.87 2.14 6.35
CA LEU A 38 -7.99 2.88 5.81
C LEU A 38 -8.03 2.82 4.28
N ILE A 39 -9.24 2.69 3.74
CA ILE A 39 -9.54 2.88 2.32
C ILE A 39 -10.55 4.01 2.14
N HIS A 40 -10.31 4.89 1.17
CA HIS A 40 -11.21 6.00 0.87
C HIS A 40 -12.35 5.54 -0.06
N PRO A 41 -13.61 6.05 0.11
CA PRO A 41 -14.73 5.71 -0.78
C PRO A 41 -14.44 5.97 -2.26
N TYR A 42 -13.69 7.01 -2.59
CA TYR A 42 -13.29 7.30 -3.98
C TYR A 42 -12.32 6.25 -4.52
N SER A 43 -11.43 5.72 -3.70
CA SER A 43 -10.56 4.59 -4.09
C SER A 43 -11.38 3.32 -4.35
N ILE A 44 -12.41 3.05 -3.53
CA ILE A 44 -13.35 1.95 -3.77
C ILE A 44 -14.09 2.13 -5.09
N ALA A 45 -14.58 3.35 -5.35
CA ALA A 45 -15.26 3.67 -6.61
C ALA A 45 -14.33 3.52 -7.83
N GLU A 46 -13.05 3.83 -7.68
CA GLU A 46 -12.03 3.63 -8.71
C GLU A 46 -11.78 2.14 -8.97
N LEU A 47 -11.60 1.34 -7.93
CA LEU A 47 -11.42 -0.12 -8.03
C LEU A 47 -12.62 -0.80 -8.73
N ARG A 48 -13.83 -0.31 -8.47
CA ARG A 48 -15.07 -0.83 -9.10
C ARG A 48 -15.25 -0.44 -10.58
N LYS A 49 -14.45 0.47 -11.12
CA LYS A 49 -14.47 0.80 -12.55
C LYS A 49 -13.84 -0.26 -13.44
N TYR A 50 -13.15 -1.25 -12.89
CA TYR A 50 -12.64 -2.38 -13.68
C TYR A 50 -13.80 -3.13 -14.34
N GLN A 51 -13.73 -3.25 -15.66
CA GLN A 51 -14.83 -3.86 -16.47
C GLN A 51 -14.89 -5.40 -16.35
N ASN A 52 -13.87 -6.05 -15.79
CA ASN A 52 -13.83 -7.49 -15.62
C ASN A 52 -14.61 -7.92 -14.37
N PRO A 53 -15.77 -8.62 -14.49
CA PRO A 53 -16.58 -9.04 -13.35
C PRO A 53 -15.83 -9.91 -12.33
N GLN A 54 -14.89 -10.75 -12.79
CA GLN A 54 -14.09 -11.60 -11.90
C GLN A 54 -13.16 -10.76 -11.03
N MET A 55 -12.58 -9.70 -11.58
CA MET A 55 -11.72 -8.77 -10.82
C MET A 55 -12.54 -7.93 -9.85
N GLN A 56 -13.75 -7.49 -10.22
CA GLN A 56 -14.64 -6.77 -9.32
C GLN A 56 -15.01 -7.62 -8.11
N SER A 57 -15.48 -8.86 -8.32
CA SER A 57 -15.81 -9.77 -7.22
C SER A 57 -14.60 -10.04 -6.30
N LEU A 58 -13.40 -10.16 -6.87
CA LEU A 58 -12.16 -10.33 -6.10
C LEU A 58 -11.86 -9.10 -5.23
N TYR A 59 -11.97 -7.89 -5.80
CA TYR A 59 -11.74 -6.66 -5.05
C TYR A 59 -12.80 -6.45 -3.97
N ASP A 60 -14.07 -6.68 -4.26
CA ASP A 60 -15.15 -6.56 -3.27
C ASP A 60 -14.90 -7.47 -2.06
N ALA A 61 -14.49 -8.73 -2.29
CA ALA A 61 -14.17 -9.67 -1.21
C ALA A 61 -12.92 -9.25 -0.39
N LYS A 62 -11.98 -8.54 -1.01
CA LYS A 62 -10.73 -8.14 -0.35
C LYS A 62 -10.82 -6.77 0.31
N ILE A 63 -11.70 -5.90 -0.15
CA ILE A 63 -11.95 -4.57 0.43
C ILE A 63 -12.39 -4.68 1.89
N ASP A 64 -13.09 -5.74 2.28
CA ASP A 64 -13.50 -6.02 3.65
C ASP A 64 -12.31 -6.15 4.64
N ALA A 65 -11.10 -6.37 4.14
CA ALA A 65 -9.89 -6.36 4.97
C ALA A 65 -9.40 -4.95 5.36
N TYR A 66 -10.02 -3.91 4.82
CA TYR A 66 -9.70 -2.51 5.07
C TYR A 66 -10.86 -1.83 5.79
N THR A 67 -10.55 -0.82 6.60
CA THR A 67 -11.59 0.04 7.19
C THR A 67 -11.98 1.12 6.18
N GLU A 68 -13.22 1.08 5.70
CA GLU A 68 -13.76 2.13 4.83
C GLU A 68 -13.99 3.42 5.63
N MET A 69 -13.56 4.55 5.10
CA MET A 69 -13.84 5.86 5.65
C MET A 69 -15.31 6.24 5.42
N ARG A 70 -16.13 6.26 6.47
CA ARG A 70 -17.59 6.47 6.36
C ARG A 70 -18.02 7.87 5.91
N CYS A 71 -17.20 8.86 6.17
CA CYS A 71 -17.46 10.25 5.83
C CYS A 71 -16.27 10.84 5.08
N ILE A 72 -16.53 11.76 4.20
CA ILE A 72 -15.53 12.47 3.39
C ILE A 72 -15.29 13.84 4.02
N ALA A 73 -14.02 14.21 4.23
CA ALA A 73 -13.66 15.54 4.73
C ALA A 73 -14.06 16.62 3.71
N PRO A 74 -14.71 17.70 4.14
CA PRO A 74 -15.00 18.81 3.25
C PRO A 74 -13.69 19.55 2.91
N GLN A 75 -13.45 19.79 1.62
CA GLN A 75 -12.34 20.62 1.17
C GLN A 75 -12.67 22.09 1.48
N THR A 76 -11.97 22.65 2.46
CA THR A 76 -12.12 24.06 2.84
C THR A 76 -11.47 24.99 1.81
N ALA A 77 -11.88 26.26 1.78
CA ALA A 77 -11.25 27.26 0.92
C ALA A 77 -9.75 27.42 1.25
N GLU A 78 -9.38 27.33 2.53
CA GLU A 78 -7.99 27.36 2.99
C GLU A 78 -7.17 26.19 2.39
N PHE A 79 -7.67 24.96 2.52
CA PHE A 79 -7.02 23.78 1.94
C PHE A 79 -6.83 23.92 0.42
N THR A 80 -7.87 24.37 -0.29
CA THR A 80 -7.83 24.55 -1.74
C THR A 80 -6.83 25.65 -2.15
N ALA A 81 -6.75 26.73 -1.38
CA ALA A 81 -5.79 27.81 -1.62
C ALA A 81 -4.34 27.34 -1.45
N LEU A 82 -4.06 26.50 -0.44
CA LEU A 82 -2.72 25.93 -0.20
C LEU A 82 -2.26 25.00 -1.34
N LEU A 83 -3.19 24.25 -1.94
CA LEU A 83 -2.85 23.38 -3.08
C LEU A 83 -2.42 24.16 -4.32
N SER A 84 -2.90 25.41 -4.48
CA SER A 84 -2.58 26.33 -5.60
C SER A 84 -2.93 25.80 -7.01
N ASP A 85 -3.34 24.55 -7.14
CA ASP A 85 -3.63 23.91 -8.41
C ASP A 85 -5.11 23.49 -8.49
N THR A 86 -5.80 23.90 -9.54
CA THR A 86 -7.14 23.37 -9.85
C THR A 86 -7.00 21.95 -10.37
N PRO A 87 -7.75 20.96 -9.83
CA PRO A 87 -7.69 19.60 -10.31
C PRO A 87 -8.13 19.54 -11.79
N LYS A 88 -7.30 18.93 -12.64
CA LYS A 88 -7.53 18.84 -14.09
C LYS A 88 -8.18 17.53 -14.50
N THR A 89 -8.06 16.51 -13.68
CA THR A 89 -8.54 15.16 -13.94
C THR A 89 -9.33 14.62 -12.73
N ALA A 90 -10.11 13.58 -12.97
CA ALA A 90 -10.78 12.87 -11.88
C ALA A 90 -9.77 12.28 -10.86
N ASN A 91 -8.61 11.83 -11.32
CA ASN A 91 -7.56 11.31 -10.44
C ASN A 91 -6.97 12.43 -9.57
N ASP A 92 -6.74 13.64 -10.13
CA ASP A 92 -6.31 14.80 -9.32
C ASP A 92 -7.31 15.14 -8.21
N GLN A 93 -8.61 14.92 -8.45
CA GLN A 93 -9.65 15.14 -7.43
C GLN A 93 -9.57 14.10 -6.32
N ILE A 94 -9.33 12.83 -6.66
CA ILE A 94 -9.15 11.75 -5.70
C ILE A 94 -7.90 12.02 -4.86
N ASP A 95 -6.77 12.34 -5.48
CA ASP A 95 -5.51 12.66 -4.80
C ASP A 95 -5.68 13.81 -3.81
N ASN A 96 -6.34 14.91 -4.25
CA ASN A 96 -6.61 16.05 -3.39
C ASN A 96 -7.51 15.67 -2.22
N GLN A 97 -8.46 14.74 -2.41
CA GLN A 97 -9.32 14.28 -1.35
C GLN A 97 -8.57 13.43 -0.32
N LEU A 98 -7.68 12.51 -0.76
CA LEU A 98 -6.84 11.74 0.15
C LEU A 98 -5.95 12.66 1.01
N LEU A 99 -5.36 13.70 0.41
CA LEU A 99 -4.59 14.70 1.13
C LEU A 99 -5.47 15.53 2.09
N CYS A 100 -6.73 15.81 1.73
CA CYS A 100 -7.67 16.50 2.60
C CYS A 100 -8.00 15.67 3.85
N GLU A 101 -8.18 14.36 3.72
CA GLU A 101 -8.39 13.45 4.87
C GLU A 101 -7.20 13.51 5.83
N LEU A 102 -5.97 13.53 5.30
CA LEU A 102 -4.75 13.67 6.08
C LEU A 102 -4.63 15.05 6.75
N TYR A 103 -4.92 16.14 6.00
CA TYR A 103 -4.92 17.51 6.48
C TYR A 103 -5.90 17.70 7.64
N CYS A 104 -7.10 17.15 7.52
CA CYS A 104 -8.14 17.15 8.55
C CYS A 104 -7.88 16.16 9.71
N LYS A 105 -6.69 15.54 9.78
CA LYS A 105 -6.26 14.60 10.82
C LYS A 105 -7.18 13.37 10.97
N ARG A 106 -7.85 12.97 9.88
CA ARG A 106 -8.71 11.79 9.86
C ARG A 106 -7.96 10.51 9.55
N ALA A 107 -6.76 10.63 8.98
CA ALA A 107 -5.72 9.61 8.93
C ALA A 107 -4.45 10.15 9.60
N ASP A 108 -3.60 9.27 10.10
CA ASP A 108 -2.35 9.68 10.74
C ASP A 108 -1.21 9.73 9.71
N ILE A 109 -1.22 8.80 8.75
CA ILE A 109 -0.28 8.75 7.63
C ILE A 109 -1.01 8.42 6.33
N LEU A 110 -0.39 8.78 5.20
CA LEU A 110 -0.78 8.39 3.84
C LEU A 110 0.37 7.64 3.17
N ILE A 111 0.09 6.50 2.56
CA ILE A 111 1.07 5.72 1.79
C ILE A 111 0.70 5.79 0.32
N THR A 112 1.60 6.36 -0.49
CA THR A 112 1.42 6.55 -1.93
C THR A 112 2.76 6.51 -2.68
N GLU A 113 2.75 5.98 -3.90
CA GLU A 113 3.89 6.06 -4.83
C GLU A 113 3.78 7.29 -5.75
N ASP A 114 2.68 8.03 -5.71
CA ASP A 114 2.47 9.18 -6.59
C ASP A 114 3.35 10.37 -6.18
N ARG A 115 4.26 10.75 -7.10
CA ARG A 115 5.17 11.89 -6.89
C ARG A 115 4.43 13.22 -6.81
N ARG A 116 3.34 13.41 -7.59
CA ARG A 116 2.60 14.68 -7.61
C ARG A 116 1.85 14.86 -6.30
N MET A 117 1.26 13.78 -5.78
CA MET A 117 0.59 13.81 -4.48
C MET A 117 1.58 14.18 -3.37
N ARG A 118 2.81 13.63 -3.37
CA ARG A 118 3.85 13.99 -2.41
C ARG A 118 4.27 15.47 -2.50
N LEU A 119 4.41 16.01 -3.71
CA LEU A 119 4.71 17.44 -3.90
C LEU A 119 3.57 18.35 -3.39
N LYS A 120 2.32 17.92 -3.53
CA LYS A 120 1.17 18.64 -2.93
C LYS A 120 1.21 18.56 -1.41
N ALA A 121 1.58 17.41 -0.85
CA ALA A 121 1.74 17.21 0.60
C ALA A 121 2.79 18.15 1.18
N ASP A 122 3.91 18.39 0.47
CA ASP A 122 4.94 19.34 0.90
C ASP A 122 4.36 20.77 1.06
N ARG A 123 3.55 21.23 0.10
CA ARG A 123 2.88 22.54 0.16
C ARG A 123 1.90 22.65 1.32
N LEU A 124 1.30 21.54 1.71
CA LEU A 124 0.37 21.44 2.84
C LEU A 124 1.06 21.27 4.20
N GLY A 125 2.41 21.18 4.25
CA GLY A 125 3.16 20.89 5.46
C GLY A 125 2.93 19.48 5.99
N LEU A 126 2.64 18.51 5.11
CA LEU A 126 2.30 17.12 5.46
C LEU A 126 3.41 16.12 5.10
N SER A 127 4.59 16.56 4.68
CA SER A 127 5.68 15.69 4.19
C SER A 127 6.04 14.56 5.14
N GLU A 128 6.08 14.86 6.45
CA GLU A 128 6.41 13.89 7.51
C GLU A 128 5.34 12.82 7.73
N ARG A 129 4.19 12.96 7.07
CA ARG A 129 3.05 12.06 7.20
C ARG A 129 2.68 11.36 5.89
N VAL A 130 3.40 11.65 4.81
CA VAL A 130 3.20 11.03 3.48
C VAL A 130 4.43 10.23 3.11
N PHE A 131 4.25 8.93 2.95
CA PHE A 131 5.33 7.98 2.72
C PHE A 131 5.18 7.26 1.39
N THR A 132 6.31 6.97 0.75
CA THR A 132 6.38 5.86 -0.21
C THR A 132 6.39 4.54 0.55
N ILE A 133 6.14 3.43 -0.14
CA ILE A 133 6.26 2.10 0.46
C ILE A 133 7.66 1.91 1.05
N ASN A 134 8.70 2.27 0.30
CA ASN A 134 10.08 2.11 0.75
C ASN A 134 10.42 3.02 1.94
N SER A 135 10.05 4.31 1.90
CA SER A 135 10.36 5.23 3.00
C SER A 135 9.62 4.85 4.30
N PHE A 136 8.40 4.30 4.20
CA PHE A 136 7.69 3.78 5.37
C PHE A 136 8.39 2.55 5.95
N ILE A 137 8.79 1.59 5.10
CA ILE A 137 9.53 0.39 5.54
C ILE A 137 10.85 0.80 6.21
N GLU A 138 11.60 1.74 5.61
CA GLU A 138 12.86 2.25 6.16
C GLU A 138 12.65 2.88 7.52
N LYS A 139 11.66 3.77 7.66
CA LYS A 139 11.28 4.37 8.94
C LYS A 139 10.98 3.30 9.99
N CYS A 140 10.09 2.35 9.68
CA CYS A 140 9.70 1.30 10.63
C CYS A 140 10.88 0.40 11.03
N THR A 141 11.75 0.06 10.08
CA THR A 141 12.94 -0.76 10.31
C THR A 141 13.93 -0.05 11.24
N ASN A 142 14.16 1.24 11.02
CA ASN A 142 15.10 2.05 11.82
C ASN A 142 14.57 2.30 13.23
N GLU A 143 13.26 2.52 13.37
CA GLU A 143 12.63 2.77 14.68
C GLU A 143 12.42 1.51 15.50
N ASN A 144 12.34 0.33 14.85
CA ASN A 144 12.01 -0.93 15.51
C ASN A 144 12.94 -2.08 15.05
N PRO A 145 14.26 -1.99 15.25
CA PRO A 145 15.21 -3.00 14.75
C PRO A 145 14.96 -4.39 15.35
N ASP A 146 14.46 -4.46 16.58
CA ASP A 146 14.19 -5.73 17.29
C ASP A 146 12.95 -6.45 16.77
N LEU A 147 12.12 -5.78 15.96
CA LEU A 147 10.90 -6.36 15.40
C LEU A 147 11.09 -6.92 13.98
N ILE A 148 12.33 -6.93 13.47
CA ILE A 148 12.62 -7.41 12.12
C ILE A 148 12.57 -8.94 12.09
N ASP A 149 11.41 -9.50 11.78
CA ASP A 149 11.22 -10.93 11.49
C ASP A 149 10.33 -11.06 10.24
N TYR A 150 10.93 -10.87 9.08
CA TYR A 150 10.17 -10.90 7.82
C TYR A 150 9.86 -12.33 7.37
N LYS A 151 8.86 -12.95 7.96
CA LYS A 151 8.20 -14.14 7.39
C LYS A 151 7.16 -13.74 6.35
N VAL A 152 7.58 -13.00 5.35
CA VAL A 152 6.69 -12.50 4.31
C VAL A 152 6.57 -13.54 3.21
N LEU A 153 5.37 -14.08 3.00
CA LEU A 153 5.05 -14.88 1.82
C LEU A 153 5.04 -13.96 0.59
N ALA A 154 6.17 -13.87 -0.09
CA ALA A 154 6.32 -13.12 -1.32
C ALA A 154 6.96 -14.00 -2.39
N VAL A 155 6.47 -13.89 -3.63
CA VAL A 155 7.12 -14.54 -4.76
C VAL A 155 8.27 -13.68 -5.24
N LYS A 156 9.48 -14.23 -5.18
CA LYS A 156 10.69 -13.64 -5.74
C LYS A 156 11.00 -14.33 -7.06
N LYS A 157 11.20 -13.56 -8.13
CA LYS A 157 11.78 -14.08 -9.36
C LYS A 157 13.30 -14.11 -9.22
N GLU A 158 13.87 -15.30 -9.28
CA GLU A 158 15.32 -15.50 -9.33
C GLU A 158 15.72 -16.24 -10.61
N LEU A 159 16.94 -15.99 -11.08
CA LEU A 159 17.56 -16.83 -12.08
C LEU A 159 17.92 -18.17 -11.44
N PHE A 160 17.68 -19.28 -12.15
CA PHE A 160 17.94 -20.63 -11.63
C PHE A 160 19.35 -20.79 -11.05
N GLY A 161 20.36 -20.21 -11.72
CA GLY A 161 21.75 -20.24 -11.24
C GLY A 161 22.03 -19.51 -9.92
N ASN A 162 21.06 -18.69 -9.43
CA ASN A 162 21.17 -17.98 -8.15
C ASN A 162 20.43 -18.70 -7.01
N ILE A 163 19.77 -19.82 -7.32
CA ILE A 163 18.99 -20.58 -6.33
C ILE A 163 19.90 -21.60 -5.69
N ASP A 164 20.12 -21.49 -4.39
CA ASP A 164 20.75 -22.57 -3.63
C ASP A 164 19.70 -23.66 -3.34
N VAL A 165 19.71 -24.71 -4.16
CA VAL A 165 18.80 -25.86 -4.02
C VAL A 165 19.03 -26.64 -2.71
N LYS A 166 20.18 -26.40 -2.03
CA LYS A 166 20.49 -26.98 -0.73
C LYS A 166 19.94 -26.19 0.45
N ASP A 167 19.39 -25.00 0.20
CA ASP A 167 18.74 -24.19 1.23
C ASP A 167 17.70 -25.03 2.00
N PRO A 168 17.63 -24.94 3.35
CA PRO A 168 16.64 -25.61 4.18
C PRO A 168 15.18 -25.39 3.73
N PHE A 169 14.90 -24.28 3.04
CA PHE A 169 13.60 -24.01 2.43
C PHE A 169 13.14 -25.14 1.48
N PHE A 170 14.08 -25.79 0.78
CA PHE A 170 13.77 -26.88 -0.16
C PHE A 170 13.80 -28.28 0.47
N ALA A 171 13.99 -28.42 1.78
CA ALA A 171 14.12 -29.72 2.42
C ALA A 171 12.95 -30.66 2.09
N THR A 172 11.72 -30.18 2.21
CA THR A 172 10.51 -30.96 1.92
C THR A 172 10.42 -31.39 0.46
N PHE A 173 10.91 -30.56 -0.46
CA PHE A 173 10.94 -30.89 -1.89
C PHE A 173 11.98 -31.96 -2.18
N ARG A 174 13.17 -31.88 -1.58
CA ARG A 174 14.22 -32.91 -1.73
C ARG A 174 13.75 -34.28 -1.19
N GLU A 175 13.00 -34.29 -0.11
CA GLU A 175 12.45 -35.53 0.46
C GLU A 175 11.34 -36.13 -0.41
N ALA A 176 10.52 -35.28 -1.05
CA ALA A 176 9.35 -35.70 -1.82
C ALA A 176 9.65 -36.06 -3.28
N TYR A 177 10.71 -35.49 -3.88
CA TYR A 177 10.98 -35.60 -5.30
C TYR A 177 12.41 -36.06 -5.55
N THR A 178 12.57 -37.24 -6.17
CA THR A 178 13.86 -37.75 -6.65
C THR A 178 14.31 -36.92 -7.85
N GLY A 179 15.59 -36.54 -7.89
CA GLY A 179 16.15 -35.73 -8.98
C GLY A 179 15.89 -34.22 -8.82
N PHE A 180 15.55 -33.76 -7.65
CA PHE A 180 15.35 -32.33 -7.37
C PHE A 180 16.63 -31.48 -7.51
N GLU A 181 17.79 -32.12 -7.35
CA GLU A 181 19.12 -31.47 -7.43
C GLU A 181 19.78 -31.60 -8.82
N ASP A 182 19.18 -32.36 -9.74
CA ASP A 182 19.64 -32.54 -11.13
C ASP A 182 19.11 -31.41 -12.03
#